data_246d766d5ef2bc67a9ecd8d8891a3109
#
_entry.id   246d766d5ef2bc67a9ecd8d8891a3109
#
_cell.length_a   1.000
_cell.length_b   1.000
_cell.length_c   1.000
_cell.angle_alpha   90.00
_cell.angle_beta   90.00
_cell.angle_gamma   90.00
#
_symmetry.space_group_name_H-M   'P 1'
#
loop_
_entity.id
_entity.type
_entity.pdbx_description
1 polymer ?
#
loop_
_entity_poly.entity_id
_entity_poly.type
_entity_poly.pdbx_seq_one_letter_code
_entity_poly.pdbx_strand_id
1 'polypeptide(L)'
;VINWHIDSNVEWFFLPRMIREGLLRKNIPMSFHITAGDFRDNPGDEMGFMVTEYPGRDIALQLIPYGRIGSHGGWAHNWYGYGVEAGRLHDADIDKYISMNNEAIESVTKKKVTEYSAPIGVFPQPYNTKALDSMGVEVYYYTGDSGSSINRTFYNGEMVSEKVLAFPIVPSGLYASLGEMHELGHYDNEKVLTWLKSIPDYGRNNRTLRLFYSHPYDLDVYEETFFEFLDYLDEEEQKGSVAVMTMTDAARFLQKMLKTKYSFKNDTGLTVALSNPDGLEDITIAVPKKGLSVEKSPYLKLEEDNNYYYLTVKNYDKKELEIHFARM
;
A
#
# COMPACT_ATOMS: atom_id res chain seq x y z
N VAL A 1 -1.04 2.86 -4.70
CA VAL A 1 0.14 2.49 -3.91
C VAL A 1 1.16 1.79 -4.80
N ILE A 2 2.42 2.18 -4.71
CA ILE A 2 3.57 1.56 -5.38
C ILE A 2 4.44 0.92 -4.32
N ASN A 3 4.77 -0.36 -4.49
CA ASN A 3 5.61 -1.09 -3.56
C ASN A 3 6.86 -1.66 -4.26
N TRP A 4 8.01 -1.47 -3.68
CA TRP A 4 9.29 -1.98 -4.14
C TRP A 4 9.81 -3.06 -3.21
N HIS A 5 10.12 -4.24 -3.78
CA HIS A 5 10.83 -5.30 -3.06
C HIS A 5 12.33 -5.12 -3.19
N ILE A 6 13.00 -5.25 -2.06
CA ILE A 6 14.44 -5.09 -1.92
C ILE A 6 14.96 -6.38 -1.30
N ASP A 7 15.31 -7.33 -2.16
CA ASP A 7 15.52 -8.74 -1.81
C ASP A 7 16.95 -9.04 -1.44
N SER A 8 17.91 -8.27 -1.98
CA SER A 8 19.30 -8.60 -1.94
C SER A 8 20.23 -7.40 -2.20
N ASN A 9 21.53 -7.63 -2.28
CA ASN A 9 22.52 -6.61 -2.59
C ASN A 9 22.54 -6.17 -4.06
N VAL A 10 21.77 -6.81 -4.93
CA VAL A 10 21.56 -6.37 -6.32
C VAL A 10 20.99 -4.96 -6.35
N GLU A 11 20.11 -4.63 -5.40
CA GLU A 11 19.47 -3.31 -5.29
C GLU A 11 20.43 -2.20 -4.85
N TRP A 12 21.64 -2.52 -4.39
CA TRP A 12 22.67 -1.51 -4.14
C TRP A 12 23.09 -0.72 -5.37
N PHE A 13 22.91 -1.31 -6.56
CA PHE A 13 23.14 -0.64 -7.83
C PHE A 13 21.90 0.14 -8.29
N PHE A 14 20.71 -0.47 -8.23
CA PHE A 14 19.50 0.08 -8.82
C PHE A 14 18.87 1.21 -8.00
N LEU A 15 18.81 1.10 -6.68
CA LEU A 15 18.19 2.12 -5.83
C LEU A 15 18.87 3.50 -5.91
N PRO A 16 20.21 3.61 -5.82
CA PRO A 16 20.88 4.90 -6.03
C PRO A 16 20.70 5.44 -7.45
N ARG A 17 20.58 4.58 -8.47
CA ARG A 17 20.27 4.97 -9.84
C ARG A 17 18.85 5.56 -9.92
N MET A 18 17.84 4.90 -9.36
CA MET A 18 16.47 5.40 -9.31
C MET A 18 16.38 6.80 -8.67
N ILE A 19 17.13 7.03 -7.58
CA ILE A 19 17.20 8.35 -6.93
C ILE A 19 17.82 9.38 -7.86
N ARG A 20 18.98 9.07 -8.43
CA ARG A 20 19.76 10.00 -9.28
C ARG A 20 19.02 10.36 -10.55
N GLU A 21 18.32 9.43 -11.15
CA GLU A 21 17.62 9.61 -12.42
C GLU A 21 16.18 10.13 -12.24
N GLY A 22 15.71 10.29 -11.00
CA GLY A 22 14.41 10.89 -10.71
C GLY A 22 13.22 9.93 -10.84
N LEU A 23 13.46 8.62 -10.80
CA LEU A 23 12.43 7.58 -10.73
C LEU A 23 11.78 7.47 -9.34
N LEU A 24 12.38 8.09 -8.31
CA LEU A 24 11.77 8.32 -7.02
C LEU A 24 11.44 9.80 -6.86
N ARG A 25 10.17 10.12 -6.67
CA ARG A 25 9.67 11.50 -6.51
C ARG A 25 9.09 11.70 -5.11
N LYS A 26 9.45 12.80 -4.45
CA LYS A 26 9.01 13.07 -3.07
C LYS A 26 7.51 13.32 -2.94
N ASN A 27 6.88 13.76 -4.00
CA ASN A 27 5.43 13.95 -4.06
C ASN A 27 4.67 12.68 -4.46
N ILE A 28 5.36 11.62 -4.89
CA ILE A 28 4.79 10.30 -5.16
C ILE A 28 5.36 9.31 -4.13
N PRO A 29 4.81 9.27 -2.90
CA PRO A 29 5.35 8.41 -1.85
C PRO A 29 5.16 6.93 -2.17
N MET A 30 6.19 6.14 -1.95
CA MET A 30 6.24 4.71 -2.24
C MET A 30 6.52 3.89 -0.98
N SER A 31 6.23 2.60 -1.02
CA SER A 31 6.59 1.63 0.02
C SER A 31 7.83 0.85 -0.42
N PHE A 32 8.84 0.75 0.43
CA PHE A 32 10.08 0.03 0.16
C PHE A 32 10.21 -1.10 1.17
N HIS A 33 10.03 -2.34 0.74
CA HIS A 33 10.08 -3.49 1.62
C HIS A 33 11.43 -4.19 1.51
N ILE A 34 12.19 -4.21 2.61
CA ILE A 34 13.58 -4.66 2.66
C ILE A 34 13.70 -6.02 3.36
N THR A 35 14.41 -6.95 2.73
CA THR A 35 15.00 -8.11 3.41
C THR A 35 16.34 -7.68 3.98
N ALA A 36 16.43 -7.59 5.30
CA ALA A 36 17.48 -6.81 5.98
C ALA A 36 18.80 -7.55 6.21
N GLY A 37 18.82 -8.88 6.08
CA GLY A 37 19.93 -9.73 6.50
C GLY A 37 21.15 -9.72 5.58
N ASP A 38 22.08 -10.61 5.90
CA ASP A 38 23.39 -10.72 5.30
C ASP A 38 23.50 -11.79 4.19
N PHE A 39 22.48 -12.59 3.99
CA PHE A 39 22.43 -13.59 2.92
C PHE A 39 21.03 -13.66 2.28
N ARG A 40 20.92 -14.26 1.09
CA ARG A 40 19.66 -14.42 0.35
C ARG A 40 19.18 -15.87 0.29
N ASP A 41 20.03 -16.76 -0.19
CA ASP A 41 19.70 -18.17 -0.47
C ASP A 41 20.21 -19.11 0.60
N ASN A 42 21.42 -18.89 1.10
CA ASN A 42 22.08 -19.76 2.07
C ASN A 42 22.96 -18.93 3.01
N PRO A 43 23.07 -19.31 4.29
CA PRO A 43 24.00 -18.66 5.19
C PRO A 43 25.42 -18.61 4.62
N GLY A 44 25.98 -17.39 4.54
CA GLY A 44 27.32 -17.14 4.03
C GLY A 44 27.43 -16.91 2.52
N ASP A 45 26.32 -16.75 1.79
CA ASP A 45 26.35 -16.38 0.36
C ASP A 45 26.68 -14.89 0.11
N GLU A 46 26.65 -14.07 1.16
CA GLU A 46 26.94 -12.63 1.12
C GLU A 46 26.06 -11.85 0.13
N MET A 47 24.89 -12.40 -0.22
CA MET A 47 23.95 -11.79 -1.19
C MET A 47 22.86 -10.95 -0.53
N GLY A 48 22.84 -10.80 0.78
CA GLY A 48 21.85 -10.01 1.50
C GLY A 48 21.97 -8.51 1.26
N PHE A 49 20.92 -7.77 1.58
CA PHE A 49 20.92 -6.30 1.48
C PHE A 49 21.77 -5.64 2.59
N MET A 50 21.97 -6.31 3.73
CA MET A 50 22.78 -5.84 4.86
C MET A 50 22.38 -4.43 5.34
N VAL A 51 21.10 -4.25 5.74
CA VAL A 51 20.54 -2.94 6.07
C VAL A 51 21.30 -2.21 7.19
N THR A 52 22.01 -2.93 8.07
CA THR A 52 22.77 -2.36 9.18
C THR A 52 24.19 -1.92 8.79
N GLU A 53 24.67 -2.29 7.61
CA GLU A 53 26.02 -2.07 7.14
C GLU A 53 26.07 -1.21 5.87
N TYR A 54 27.25 -0.67 5.54
CA TYR A 54 27.50 0.00 4.28
C TYR A 54 27.58 -1.05 3.13
N PRO A 55 26.98 -0.80 1.95
CA PRO A 55 26.21 0.41 1.56
C PRO A 55 24.70 0.32 1.90
N GLY A 56 24.17 -0.83 2.31
CA GLY A 56 22.74 -1.06 2.52
C GLY A 56 22.12 -0.06 3.49
N ARG A 57 22.82 0.25 4.60
CA ARG A 57 22.37 1.25 5.59
C ARG A 57 22.18 2.64 4.96
N ASP A 58 23.17 3.09 4.20
CA ASP A 58 23.17 4.44 3.63
C ASP A 58 22.11 4.57 2.53
N ILE A 59 21.88 3.50 1.76
CA ILE A 59 20.80 3.43 0.78
C ILE A 59 19.43 3.47 1.46
N ALA A 60 19.21 2.66 2.50
CA ALA A 60 17.95 2.67 3.24
C ALA A 60 17.62 4.06 3.80
N LEU A 61 18.61 4.77 4.33
CA LEU A 61 18.43 6.15 4.81
C LEU A 61 18.09 7.13 3.69
N GLN A 62 18.65 6.95 2.48
CA GLN A 62 18.32 7.78 1.32
C GLN A 62 16.90 7.57 0.80
N LEU A 63 16.27 6.43 1.04
CA LEU A 63 14.90 6.16 0.63
C LEU A 63 13.83 6.85 1.50
N ILE A 64 14.17 7.21 2.75
CA ILE A 64 13.22 7.81 3.71
C ILE A 64 12.46 9.03 3.18
N PRO A 65 13.06 9.95 2.39
CA PRO A 65 12.35 11.10 1.82
C PRO A 65 11.32 10.76 0.74
N TYR A 66 11.37 9.53 0.21
CA TYR A 66 10.53 9.08 -0.91
C TYR A 66 9.38 8.17 -0.47
N GLY A 67 9.28 7.88 0.83
CA GLY A 67 8.18 7.08 1.34
C GLY A 67 8.46 6.36 2.63
N ARG A 68 7.97 5.14 2.74
CA ARG A 68 8.07 4.32 3.95
C ARG A 68 8.92 3.08 3.73
N ILE A 69 9.76 2.78 4.71
CA ILE A 69 10.50 1.53 4.73
C ILE A 69 9.68 0.50 5.49
N GLY A 70 9.38 -0.61 4.83
CA GLY A 70 8.70 -1.78 5.36
C GLY A 70 9.60 -3.01 5.38
N SER A 71 9.06 -4.14 5.81
CA SER A 71 9.76 -5.42 5.93
C SER A 71 9.38 -6.36 4.79
N HIS A 72 10.40 -6.98 4.16
CA HIS A 72 10.21 -8.04 3.19
C HIS A 72 10.68 -9.38 3.75
N GLY A 73 9.78 -10.04 4.46
CA GLY A 73 10.02 -11.36 5.02
C GLY A 73 10.84 -11.37 6.29
N GLY A 74 11.64 -12.42 6.41
CA GLY A 74 12.36 -12.76 7.62
C GLY A 74 13.86 -12.96 7.39
N TRP A 75 14.66 -11.92 7.51
CA TRP A 75 16.12 -11.89 7.51
C TRP A 75 16.77 -12.21 6.17
N ALA A 76 16.38 -13.32 5.50
CA ALA A 76 16.95 -13.77 4.22
C ALA A 76 15.82 -14.13 3.25
N HIS A 77 15.84 -13.61 2.04
CA HIS A 77 14.72 -13.68 1.12
C HIS A 77 14.32 -15.11 0.74
N ASN A 78 15.10 -15.77 -0.10
CA ASN A 78 14.77 -17.09 -0.64
C ASN A 78 14.86 -18.19 0.43
N TRP A 79 15.86 -18.12 1.28
CA TRP A 79 16.03 -19.09 2.37
C TRP A 79 14.82 -19.11 3.31
N TYR A 80 14.33 -17.93 3.68
CA TYR A 80 13.13 -17.78 4.52
C TYR A 80 11.88 -18.24 3.78
N GLY A 81 11.63 -17.71 2.59
CA GLY A 81 10.43 -18.04 1.82
C GLY A 81 10.31 -19.54 1.53
N TYR A 82 11.34 -20.15 0.96
CA TYR A 82 11.36 -21.61 0.72
C TYR A 82 11.40 -22.43 2.00
N GLY A 83 11.97 -21.90 3.07
CA GLY A 83 11.95 -22.54 4.38
C GLY A 83 10.54 -22.68 4.95
N VAL A 84 9.75 -21.61 4.85
CA VAL A 84 8.34 -21.60 5.25
C VAL A 84 7.49 -22.49 4.33
N GLU A 85 7.64 -22.36 3.01
CA GLU A 85 6.89 -23.14 2.03
C GLU A 85 7.12 -24.65 2.20
N ALA A 86 8.35 -25.06 2.43
CA ALA A 86 8.72 -26.46 2.64
C ALA A 86 8.40 -26.98 4.07
N GLY A 87 7.85 -26.16 4.94
CA GLY A 87 7.59 -26.50 6.33
C GLY A 87 8.83 -26.76 7.18
N ARG A 88 10.00 -26.22 6.77
CA ARG A 88 11.24 -26.28 7.54
C ARG A 88 11.32 -25.21 8.63
N LEU A 89 10.69 -24.09 8.40
CA LEU A 89 10.50 -23.01 9.35
C LEU A 89 9.08 -23.08 9.89
N HIS A 90 8.96 -23.15 11.20
CA HIS A 90 7.69 -23.22 11.91
C HIS A 90 7.35 -21.87 12.56
N ASP A 91 6.22 -21.78 13.22
CA ASP A 91 5.68 -20.55 13.77
C ASP A 91 6.69 -19.71 14.58
N ALA A 92 7.46 -20.37 15.47
CA ALA A 92 8.47 -19.70 16.28
C ALA A 92 9.67 -19.15 15.46
N ASP A 93 10.01 -19.82 14.37
CA ASP A 93 11.07 -19.37 13.45
C ASP A 93 10.57 -18.17 12.62
N ILE A 94 9.31 -18.21 12.20
CA ILE A 94 8.66 -17.11 11.48
C ILE A 94 8.68 -15.85 12.35
N ASP A 95 8.21 -15.94 13.61
CA ASP A 95 8.25 -14.84 14.56
C ASP A 95 9.67 -14.28 14.71
N LYS A 96 10.62 -15.18 14.97
CA LYS A 96 12.03 -14.81 15.17
C LYS A 96 12.59 -14.04 13.98
N TYR A 97 12.43 -14.57 12.76
CA TYR A 97 13.07 -13.97 11.58
C TYR A 97 12.39 -12.70 11.11
N ILE A 98 11.06 -12.58 11.24
CA ILE A 98 10.36 -11.31 11.00
C ILE A 98 10.79 -10.26 12.04
N SER A 99 10.87 -10.62 13.33
CA SER A 99 11.37 -9.70 14.37
C SER A 99 12.79 -9.22 14.09
N MET A 100 13.70 -10.14 13.77
CA MET A 100 15.08 -9.77 13.40
C MET A 100 15.12 -8.77 12.24
N ASN A 101 14.33 -9.03 11.19
CA ASN A 101 14.24 -8.14 10.04
C ASN A 101 13.73 -6.76 10.42
N ASN A 102 12.63 -6.70 11.18
CA ASN A 102 12.03 -5.45 11.64
C ASN A 102 13.00 -4.66 12.53
N GLU A 103 13.61 -5.31 13.52
CA GLU A 103 14.57 -4.70 14.44
C GLU A 103 15.78 -4.11 13.73
N ALA A 104 16.32 -4.81 12.72
CA ALA A 104 17.40 -4.31 11.90
C ALA A 104 17.01 -3.03 11.15
N ILE A 105 15.85 -3.02 10.48
CA ILE A 105 15.32 -1.85 9.78
C ILE A 105 15.07 -0.69 10.76
N GLU A 106 14.41 -0.96 11.89
CA GLU A 106 14.12 0.05 12.93
C GLU A 106 15.39 0.62 13.55
N SER A 107 16.44 -0.21 13.73
CA SER A 107 17.72 0.24 14.27
C SER A 107 18.40 1.29 13.41
N VAL A 108 18.20 1.22 12.08
CA VAL A 108 18.76 2.15 11.09
C VAL A 108 17.84 3.36 10.88
N THR A 109 16.58 3.10 10.55
CA THR A 109 15.63 4.16 10.17
C THR A 109 15.11 4.98 11.33
N LYS A 110 15.21 4.47 12.56
CA LYS A 110 14.61 5.02 13.80
C LYS A 110 13.08 5.18 13.70
N LYS A 111 12.45 4.41 12.81
CA LYS A 111 11.01 4.38 12.61
C LYS A 111 10.49 2.97 12.76
N LYS A 112 9.29 2.82 13.31
CA LYS A 112 8.60 1.53 13.45
C LYS A 112 8.27 0.96 12.08
N VAL A 113 8.51 -0.34 11.89
CA VAL A 113 8.04 -1.08 10.72
C VAL A 113 6.54 -1.31 10.86
N THR A 114 5.78 -0.83 9.88
CA THR A 114 4.31 -0.89 9.86
C THR A 114 3.76 -1.57 8.61
N GLU A 115 4.63 -1.95 7.66
CA GLU A 115 4.30 -2.60 6.40
C GLU A 115 5.10 -3.89 6.25
N TYR A 116 4.47 -4.89 5.64
CA TYR A 116 5.09 -6.20 5.45
C TYR A 116 4.72 -6.80 4.09
N SER A 117 5.65 -7.55 3.51
CA SER A 117 5.42 -8.46 2.39
C SER A 117 6.17 -9.77 2.59
N ALA A 118 5.55 -10.87 2.17
CA ALA A 118 6.17 -12.18 2.31
C ALA A 118 7.04 -12.51 1.09
N PRO A 119 8.29 -12.95 1.28
CA PRO A 119 9.11 -13.49 0.19
C PRO A 119 8.41 -14.63 -0.53
N ILE A 120 8.55 -14.67 -1.86
CA ILE A 120 7.91 -15.67 -2.74
C ILE A 120 6.40 -15.86 -2.51
N GLY A 121 5.72 -14.86 -1.88
CA GLY A 121 4.29 -14.89 -1.64
C GLY A 121 3.82 -15.90 -0.56
N VAL A 122 4.71 -16.48 0.22
CA VAL A 122 4.36 -17.48 1.24
C VAL A 122 3.88 -16.83 2.51
N PHE A 123 2.59 -16.95 2.76
CA PHE A 123 1.91 -16.27 3.85
C PHE A 123 0.95 -17.20 4.62
N PRO A 124 1.44 -18.12 5.49
CA PRO A 124 0.61 -19.07 6.20
C PRO A 124 -0.35 -18.40 7.19
N GLN A 125 -1.66 -18.66 7.01
CA GLN A 125 -2.72 -18.12 7.86
C GLN A 125 -3.24 -19.17 8.85
N PRO A 126 -3.72 -18.76 10.04
CA PRO A 126 -3.87 -17.38 10.55
C PRO A 126 -2.61 -16.82 11.22
N TYR A 127 -1.54 -17.60 11.23
CA TYR A 127 -0.36 -17.38 12.06
C TYR A 127 0.35 -16.06 11.71
N ASN A 128 0.68 -15.84 10.43
CA ASN A 128 1.39 -14.63 10.02
C ASN A 128 0.65 -13.34 10.41
N THR A 129 -0.66 -13.27 10.19
CA THR A 129 -1.43 -12.08 10.56
C THR A 129 -1.40 -11.82 12.07
N LYS A 130 -1.44 -12.87 12.90
CA LYS A 130 -1.32 -12.75 14.36
C LYS A 130 0.08 -12.28 14.77
N ALA A 131 1.11 -12.84 14.15
CA ALA A 131 2.50 -12.43 14.37
C ALA A 131 2.70 -10.94 14.02
N LEU A 132 2.23 -10.50 12.86
CA LEU A 132 2.32 -9.11 12.43
C LEU A 132 1.56 -8.16 13.37
N ASP A 133 0.35 -8.55 13.85
CA ASP A 133 -0.41 -7.76 14.85
C ASP A 133 0.39 -7.60 16.14
N SER A 134 1.01 -8.69 16.65
CA SER A 134 1.82 -8.65 17.87
C SER A 134 3.05 -7.75 17.75
N MET A 135 3.61 -7.62 16.56
CA MET A 135 4.76 -6.76 16.23
C MET A 135 4.36 -5.32 15.93
N GLY A 136 3.05 -5.02 15.83
CA GLY A 136 2.54 -3.68 15.51
C GLY A 136 2.64 -3.30 14.04
N VAL A 137 2.72 -4.27 13.14
CA VAL A 137 2.54 -4.08 11.70
C VAL A 137 1.07 -3.79 11.42
N GLU A 138 0.80 -2.82 10.56
CA GLU A 138 -0.56 -2.33 10.28
C GLU A 138 -1.13 -2.89 8.98
N VAL A 139 -0.26 -3.30 8.05
CA VAL A 139 -0.66 -3.77 6.73
C VAL A 139 0.36 -4.73 6.13
N TYR A 140 -0.15 -5.73 5.42
CA TYR A 140 0.65 -6.56 4.52
C TYR A 140 -0.01 -6.67 3.15
N TYR A 141 0.76 -7.07 2.11
CA TYR A 141 0.13 -7.40 0.84
C TYR A 141 0.06 -8.91 0.61
N TYR A 142 -0.84 -9.30 -0.28
CA TYR A 142 -0.99 -10.68 -0.76
C TYR A 142 -1.39 -10.69 -2.24
N THR A 143 -1.20 -11.82 -2.91
CA THR A 143 -1.73 -12.01 -4.27
C THR A 143 -3.23 -12.19 -4.20
N GLY A 144 -3.98 -11.24 -4.76
CA GLY A 144 -5.44 -11.25 -4.79
C GLY A 144 -5.98 -11.29 -6.22
N ASP A 145 -7.29 -11.46 -6.32
CA ASP A 145 -8.01 -11.38 -7.60
C ASP A 145 -8.13 -9.93 -8.08
N SER A 146 -8.31 -9.78 -9.41
CA SER A 146 -8.50 -8.52 -10.12
C SER A 146 -9.67 -7.75 -9.62
N GLY A 147 -10.08 -7.24 -8.80
CA GLY A 147 -11.26 -6.56 -8.24
C GLY A 147 -11.24 -6.57 -6.72
N SER A 148 -10.35 -7.36 -6.11
CA SER A 148 -10.16 -7.35 -4.67
C SER A 148 -9.71 -5.98 -4.19
N SER A 149 -10.09 -5.63 -2.96
CA SER A 149 -9.70 -4.38 -2.29
C SER A 149 -9.09 -4.70 -0.94
N ILE A 150 -8.35 -3.73 -0.39
CA ILE A 150 -7.79 -3.83 0.96
C ILE A 150 -8.88 -4.13 1.98
N ASN A 151 -8.64 -5.11 2.86
CA ASN A 151 -9.60 -5.55 3.87
C ASN A 151 -8.87 -6.20 5.06
N ARG A 152 -9.62 -6.64 6.06
CA ARG A 152 -9.14 -7.48 7.16
C ARG A 152 -9.00 -8.92 6.72
N THR A 153 -8.10 -9.65 7.38
CA THR A 153 -7.93 -11.10 7.15
C THR A 153 -8.98 -11.89 7.92
N PHE A 154 -9.64 -12.81 7.21
CA PHE A 154 -10.53 -13.80 7.80
C PHE A 154 -9.97 -15.21 7.57
N TYR A 155 -10.08 -16.05 8.58
CA TYR A 155 -9.71 -17.46 8.51
C TYR A 155 -10.84 -18.32 9.10
N ASN A 156 -11.36 -19.27 8.33
CA ASN A 156 -12.51 -20.10 8.69
C ASN A 156 -13.75 -19.28 9.16
N GLY A 157 -13.95 -18.10 8.54
CA GLY A 157 -15.08 -17.22 8.88
C GLY A 157 -14.84 -16.29 10.07
N GLU A 158 -13.74 -16.42 10.77
CA GLU A 158 -13.38 -15.56 11.89
C GLU A 158 -12.34 -14.51 11.49
N MET A 159 -12.51 -13.28 11.96
CA MET A 159 -11.55 -12.20 11.74
C MET A 159 -10.28 -12.45 12.57
N VAL A 160 -9.13 -12.46 11.90
CA VAL A 160 -7.84 -12.79 12.53
C VAL A 160 -7.28 -11.61 13.32
N SER A 161 -7.43 -10.40 12.81
CA SER A 161 -7.01 -9.15 13.46
C SER A 161 -7.94 -8.00 13.07
N GLU A 162 -8.23 -7.14 14.04
CA GLU A 162 -8.95 -5.87 13.79
C GLU A 162 -8.01 -4.76 13.27
N LYS A 163 -6.69 -4.91 13.47
CA LYS A 163 -5.70 -3.86 13.24
C LYS A 163 -4.94 -4.07 11.93
N VAL A 164 -4.58 -5.31 11.60
CA VAL A 164 -3.77 -5.63 10.43
C VAL A 164 -4.67 -5.77 9.20
N LEU A 165 -4.36 -5.01 8.17
CA LEU A 165 -5.07 -5.06 6.90
C LEU A 165 -4.27 -5.84 5.86
N ALA A 166 -5.00 -6.57 5.01
CA ALA A 166 -4.46 -7.29 3.86
C ALA A 166 -4.72 -6.48 2.58
N PHE A 167 -3.68 -6.12 1.84
CA PHE A 167 -3.77 -5.33 0.62
C PHE A 167 -3.49 -6.22 -0.60
N PRO A 168 -4.46 -6.46 -1.49
CA PRO A 168 -4.22 -7.29 -2.66
C PRO A 168 -3.40 -6.52 -3.70
N ILE A 169 -2.40 -7.18 -4.27
CA ILE A 169 -1.69 -6.68 -5.46
C ILE A 169 -2.55 -6.83 -6.71
N VAL A 170 -2.31 -5.96 -7.68
CA VAL A 170 -3.00 -5.98 -8.99
C VAL A 170 -2.10 -6.66 -10.02
N PRO A 171 -2.39 -7.90 -10.42
CA PRO A 171 -1.64 -8.55 -11.48
C PRO A 171 -2.07 -8.08 -12.88
N SER A 172 -1.21 -8.29 -13.86
CA SER A 172 -1.56 -8.24 -15.28
C SER A 172 -1.73 -9.67 -15.83
N GLY A 173 -2.95 -10.18 -15.78
CA GLY A 173 -3.19 -11.58 -16.07
C GLY A 173 -2.54 -12.51 -15.04
N LEU A 174 -1.54 -13.28 -15.44
CA LEU A 174 -0.80 -14.20 -14.59
C LEU A 174 0.45 -13.57 -13.96
N TYR A 175 0.82 -12.35 -14.33
CA TYR A 175 2.08 -11.72 -13.97
C TYR A 175 1.85 -10.61 -12.93
N ALA A 176 2.59 -10.66 -11.86
CA ALA A 176 2.39 -9.78 -10.72
C ALA A 176 3.42 -8.64 -10.64
N SER A 177 4.59 -8.80 -11.24
CA SER A 177 5.67 -7.79 -11.29
C SER A 177 6.07 -7.43 -12.72
N LEU A 178 6.78 -6.32 -12.88
CA LEU A 178 7.35 -5.90 -14.18
C LEU A 178 8.34 -6.93 -14.72
N GLY A 179 9.15 -7.55 -13.84
CA GLY A 179 10.07 -8.61 -14.23
C GLY A 179 9.35 -9.82 -14.82
N GLU A 180 8.29 -10.31 -14.17
CA GLU A 180 7.49 -11.41 -14.72
C GLU A 180 6.83 -11.05 -16.04
N MET A 181 6.37 -9.81 -16.21
CA MET A 181 5.79 -9.33 -17.46
C MET A 181 6.82 -9.34 -18.59
N HIS A 182 8.08 -8.99 -18.28
CA HIS A 182 9.18 -9.04 -19.24
C HIS A 182 9.60 -10.48 -19.56
N GLU A 183 10.01 -11.22 -18.55
CA GLU A 183 10.65 -12.52 -18.71
C GLU A 183 9.70 -13.62 -19.18
N LEU A 184 8.49 -13.65 -18.63
CA LEU A 184 7.51 -14.70 -18.88
C LEU A 184 6.40 -14.24 -19.83
N GLY A 185 5.97 -13.00 -19.69
CA GLY A 185 4.88 -12.41 -20.45
C GLY A 185 5.30 -11.83 -21.79
N HIS A 186 6.59 -11.52 -21.98
CA HIS A 186 7.15 -10.83 -23.14
C HIS A 186 6.37 -9.54 -23.49
N TYR A 187 6.01 -8.77 -22.45
CA TYR A 187 5.28 -7.51 -22.62
C TYR A 187 6.23 -6.43 -23.15
N ASP A 188 5.77 -5.71 -24.15
CA ASP A 188 6.41 -4.49 -24.63
C ASP A 188 6.06 -3.28 -23.74
N ASN A 189 6.73 -2.16 -23.97
CA ASN A 189 6.56 -0.93 -23.22
C ASN A 189 5.11 -0.40 -23.26
N GLU A 190 4.44 -0.49 -24.42
CA GLU A 190 3.07 -0.01 -24.57
C GLU A 190 2.08 -0.81 -23.71
N LYS A 191 2.24 -2.12 -23.68
CA LYS A 191 1.39 -3.01 -22.88
C LYS A 191 1.61 -2.80 -21.39
N VAL A 192 2.86 -2.63 -20.95
CA VAL A 192 3.20 -2.32 -19.55
C VAL A 192 2.64 -0.97 -19.15
N LEU A 193 2.82 0.07 -19.97
CA LEU A 193 2.29 1.40 -19.69
C LEU A 193 0.76 1.41 -19.59
N THR A 194 0.10 0.70 -20.50
CA THR A 194 -1.36 0.55 -20.49
C THR A 194 -1.84 -0.09 -19.20
N TRP A 195 -1.16 -1.15 -18.75
CA TRP A 195 -1.47 -1.79 -17.47
C TRP A 195 -1.21 -0.86 -16.29
N LEU A 196 -0.06 -0.21 -16.22
CA LEU A 196 0.27 0.74 -15.15
C LEU A 196 -0.79 1.85 -15.03
N LYS A 197 -1.17 2.49 -16.14
CA LYS A 197 -2.21 3.54 -16.17
C LYS A 197 -3.60 3.01 -15.78
N SER A 198 -3.90 1.75 -16.09
CA SER A 198 -5.18 1.13 -15.73
C SER A 198 -5.39 1.01 -14.22
N ILE A 199 -4.31 0.97 -13.42
CA ILE A 199 -4.37 0.81 -11.96
C ILE A 199 -4.99 2.04 -11.28
N PRO A 200 -4.44 3.26 -11.44
CA PRO A 200 -5.07 4.47 -10.89
C PRO A 200 -6.44 4.77 -11.54
N ASP A 201 -6.62 4.47 -12.83
CA ASP A 201 -7.90 4.64 -13.52
C ASP A 201 -9.00 3.77 -12.90
N TYR A 202 -8.69 2.50 -12.62
CA TYR A 202 -9.63 1.62 -11.92
C TYR A 202 -9.92 2.14 -10.51
N GLY A 203 -8.89 2.56 -9.78
CA GLY A 203 -9.02 3.16 -8.45
C GLY A 203 -9.96 4.36 -8.45
N ARG A 204 -9.75 5.30 -9.37
CA ARG A 204 -10.57 6.47 -9.57
C ARG A 204 -12.03 6.12 -9.90
N ASN A 205 -12.22 5.26 -10.92
CA ASN A 205 -13.55 4.93 -11.44
C ASN A 205 -14.39 4.13 -10.44
N ASN A 206 -13.75 3.32 -9.61
CA ASN A 206 -14.41 2.44 -8.63
C ASN A 206 -14.26 2.94 -7.18
N ARG A 207 -13.62 4.10 -6.95
CA ARG A 207 -13.38 4.69 -5.63
C ARG A 207 -12.74 3.69 -4.66
N THR A 208 -11.69 3.02 -5.12
CA THR A 208 -11.01 1.96 -4.36
C THR A 208 -9.51 2.16 -4.36
N LEU A 209 -8.86 1.56 -3.37
CA LEU A 209 -7.42 1.54 -3.26
C LEU A 209 -6.83 0.43 -4.13
N ARG A 210 -5.73 0.71 -4.80
CA ARG A 210 -5.02 -0.24 -5.68
C ARG A 210 -3.53 -0.23 -5.36
N LEU A 211 -2.91 -1.40 -5.47
CA LEU A 211 -1.48 -1.59 -5.21
C LEU A 211 -0.86 -2.47 -6.29
N PHE A 212 0.31 -2.09 -6.79
CA PHE A 212 1.18 -3.00 -7.50
C PHE A 212 2.57 -3.03 -6.86
N TYR A 213 3.31 -4.10 -7.07
CA TYR A 213 4.70 -4.20 -6.65
C TYR A 213 5.62 -4.53 -7.83
N SER A 214 6.89 -4.23 -7.67
CA SER A 214 7.97 -4.70 -8.53
C SER A 214 9.31 -4.64 -7.79
N HIS A 215 10.37 -4.95 -8.49
CA HIS A 215 11.73 -4.85 -7.96
C HIS A 215 12.46 -3.67 -8.63
N PRO A 216 13.38 -3.00 -7.95
CA PRO A 216 14.15 -1.91 -8.56
C PRO A 216 14.88 -2.31 -9.86
N TYR A 217 15.40 -3.55 -9.95
CA TYR A 217 16.08 -4.05 -11.14
C TYR A 217 15.15 -4.28 -12.34
N ASP A 218 13.86 -4.48 -12.14
CA ASP A 218 12.87 -4.63 -13.21
C ASP A 218 12.77 -3.36 -14.08
N LEU A 219 13.15 -2.19 -13.51
CA LEU A 219 13.14 -0.92 -14.24
C LEU A 219 14.25 -0.81 -15.29
N ASP A 220 15.27 -1.68 -15.27
CA ASP A 220 16.31 -1.66 -16.29
C ASP A 220 15.74 -1.82 -17.71
N VAL A 221 14.64 -2.53 -17.84
CA VAL A 221 13.93 -2.75 -19.11
C VAL A 221 12.84 -1.70 -19.36
N TYR A 222 12.18 -1.21 -18.31
CA TYR A 222 10.98 -0.36 -18.42
C TYR A 222 11.18 1.05 -17.87
N GLU A 223 12.41 1.56 -17.83
CA GLU A 223 12.75 2.85 -17.24
C GLU A 223 11.93 4.00 -17.85
N GLU A 224 11.97 4.14 -19.20
CA GLU A 224 11.22 5.18 -19.91
C GLU A 224 9.70 5.05 -19.69
N THR A 225 9.20 3.81 -19.72
CA THR A 225 7.79 3.50 -19.45
C THR A 225 7.37 3.93 -18.04
N PHE A 226 8.25 3.70 -17.07
CA PHE A 226 7.97 4.09 -15.69
C PHE A 226 8.05 5.60 -15.49
N PHE A 227 8.95 6.32 -16.17
CA PHE A 227 8.94 7.79 -16.20
C PHE A 227 7.60 8.33 -16.72
N GLU A 228 7.12 7.80 -17.85
CA GLU A 228 5.83 8.22 -18.41
C GLU A 228 4.67 7.93 -17.47
N PHE A 229 4.73 6.82 -16.74
CA PHE A 229 3.74 6.51 -15.71
C PHE A 229 3.79 7.47 -14.52
N LEU A 230 4.98 7.86 -14.05
CA LEU A 230 5.13 8.86 -13.00
C LEU A 230 4.61 10.23 -13.41
N ASP A 231 4.84 10.64 -14.65
CA ASP A 231 4.29 11.89 -15.20
C ASP A 231 2.75 11.83 -15.25
N TYR A 232 2.19 10.70 -15.65
CA TYR A 232 0.75 10.48 -15.61
C TYR A 232 0.19 10.58 -14.18
N LEU A 233 0.86 10.00 -13.18
CA LEU A 233 0.43 10.11 -11.78
C LEU A 233 0.49 11.56 -11.28
N ASP A 234 1.55 12.30 -11.60
CA ASP A 234 1.68 13.72 -11.24
C ASP A 234 0.53 14.55 -11.81
N GLU A 235 0.15 14.32 -13.08
CA GLU A 235 -0.99 14.99 -13.69
C GLU A 235 -2.32 14.67 -13.00
N GLU A 236 -2.55 13.41 -12.68
CA GLU A 236 -3.79 12.98 -12.02
C GLU A 236 -3.89 13.46 -10.56
N GLU A 237 -2.77 13.53 -9.83
CA GLU A 237 -2.72 14.15 -8.49
C GLU A 237 -3.00 15.65 -8.55
N GLN A 238 -2.41 16.38 -9.51
CA GLN A 238 -2.67 17.82 -9.69
C GLN A 238 -4.14 18.12 -10.04
N LYS A 239 -4.81 17.23 -10.76
CA LYS A 239 -6.26 17.30 -11.01
C LYS A 239 -7.07 16.94 -9.75
N GLY A 240 -6.45 16.36 -8.73
CA GLY A 240 -7.12 15.87 -7.52
C GLY A 240 -8.02 14.66 -7.78
N SER A 241 -7.75 13.90 -8.83
CA SER A 241 -8.52 12.71 -9.24
C SER A 241 -7.98 11.42 -8.63
N VAL A 242 -6.70 11.40 -8.29
CA VAL A 242 -5.99 10.28 -7.65
C VAL A 242 -5.15 10.84 -6.51
N ALA A 243 -4.87 10.03 -5.50
CA ALA A 243 -3.87 10.29 -4.48
C ALA A 243 -2.92 9.09 -4.40
N VAL A 244 -1.62 9.32 -4.50
CA VAL A 244 -0.61 8.29 -4.28
C VAL A 244 -0.20 8.30 -2.81
N MET A 245 -0.11 7.12 -2.21
CA MET A 245 0.18 6.98 -0.78
C MET A 245 0.96 5.69 -0.51
N THR A 246 1.62 5.61 0.65
CA THR A 246 2.25 4.37 1.12
C THR A 246 1.19 3.34 1.54
N MET A 247 1.59 2.08 1.68
CA MET A 247 0.68 1.03 2.18
C MET A 247 0.13 1.37 3.57
N THR A 248 0.98 1.87 4.46
CA THR A 248 0.56 2.29 5.81
C THR A 248 -0.45 3.42 5.78
N ASP A 249 -0.24 4.43 4.93
CA ASP A 249 -1.16 5.56 4.85
C ASP A 249 -2.52 5.12 4.30
N ALA A 250 -2.53 4.23 3.30
CA ALA A 250 -3.74 3.59 2.80
C ALA A 250 -4.47 2.78 3.89
N ALA A 251 -3.71 2.00 4.68
CA ALA A 251 -4.27 1.23 5.79
C ALA A 251 -4.86 2.12 6.88
N ARG A 252 -4.16 3.16 7.28
CA ARG A 252 -4.64 4.13 8.28
C ARG A 252 -5.87 4.88 7.80
N PHE A 253 -5.92 5.26 6.54
CA PHE A 253 -7.09 5.86 5.94
C PHE A 253 -8.30 4.92 6.00
N LEU A 254 -8.14 3.64 5.62
CA LEU A 254 -9.22 2.65 5.72
C LEU A 254 -9.64 2.41 7.17
N GLN A 255 -8.70 2.28 8.11
CA GLN A 255 -9.01 2.15 9.54
C GLN A 255 -9.81 3.35 10.05
N LYS A 256 -9.44 4.57 9.61
CA LYS A 256 -10.21 5.78 9.90
C LYS A 256 -11.62 5.70 9.32
N MET A 257 -11.78 5.30 8.07
CA MET A 257 -13.10 5.09 7.47
C MET A 257 -13.95 4.09 8.26
N LEU A 258 -13.38 2.96 8.66
CA LEU A 258 -14.08 1.91 9.41
C LEU A 258 -14.54 2.36 10.81
N LYS A 259 -13.88 3.35 11.41
CA LYS A 259 -14.28 3.97 12.68
C LYS A 259 -15.34 5.06 12.51
N THR A 260 -15.60 5.49 11.27
CA THR A 260 -16.60 6.55 11.01
C THR A 260 -18.00 6.01 11.26
N LYS A 261 -18.71 6.64 12.17
CA LYS A 261 -20.12 6.37 12.45
C LYS A 261 -20.97 7.41 11.75
N TYR A 262 -22.14 6.99 11.31
CA TYR A 262 -23.12 7.89 10.72
C TYR A 262 -24.51 7.59 11.28
N SER A 263 -25.31 8.64 11.34
CA SER A 263 -26.77 8.55 11.58
C SER A 263 -27.47 9.55 10.68
N PHE A 264 -28.76 9.34 10.47
CA PHE A 264 -29.56 10.27 9.68
C PHE A 264 -30.92 10.51 10.31
N LYS A 265 -31.42 11.75 10.14
CA LYS A 265 -32.78 12.17 10.48
C LYS A 265 -33.47 12.64 9.21
N ASN A 266 -34.71 12.25 9.04
CA ASN A 266 -35.53 12.54 7.85
C ASN A 266 -36.82 13.22 8.25
N ASP A 267 -36.72 14.52 8.58
CA ASP A 267 -37.87 15.34 9.01
C ASP A 267 -38.33 16.21 7.84
N THR A 268 -38.05 17.52 7.86
CA THR A 268 -38.33 18.46 6.77
C THR A 268 -37.35 18.36 5.61
N GLY A 269 -36.22 17.70 5.81
CA GLY A 269 -35.14 17.39 4.88
C GLY A 269 -34.40 16.15 5.38
N LEU A 270 -33.22 15.89 4.83
CA LEU A 270 -32.32 14.87 5.34
C LEU A 270 -31.14 15.53 6.06
N THR A 271 -30.89 15.16 7.30
CA THR A 271 -29.67 15.51 8.02
C THR A 271 -28.86 14.24 8.21
N VAL A 272 -27.60 14.27 7.78
CA VAL A 272 -26.63 13.20 8.00
C VAL A 272 -25.63 13.68 9.04
N ALA A 273 -25.56 13.00 10.18
CA ALA A 273 -24.56 13.25 11.22
C ALA A 273 -23.43 12.24 11.10
N LEU A 274 -22.20 12.73 11.05
CA LEU A 274 -20.97 11.95 11.00
C LEU A 274 -20.19 12.12 12.29
N SER A 275 -19.56 11.05 12.77
CA SER A 275 -18.61 11.13 13.87
C SER A 275 -17.43 10.17 13.67
N ASN A 276 -16.21 10.61 14.04
CA ASN A 276 -15.03 9.79 14.01
C ASN A 276 -14.04 10.24 15.09
N PRO A 277 -13.53 9.34 15.96
CA PRO A 277 -12.59 9.68 17.01
C PRO A 277 -11.25 10.23 16.47
N ASP A 278 -10.87 9.85 15.24
CA ASP A 278 -9.64 10.26 14.57
C ASP A 278 -9.82 11.51 13.67
N GLY A 279 -10.99 12.18 13.75
CA GLY A 279 -11.37 13.32 12.91
C GLY A 279 -12.02 12.92 11.60
N LEU A 280 -12.61 13.90 10.90
CA LEU A 280 -13.43 13.67 9.69
C LEU A 280 -12.74 14.10 8.39
N GLU A 281 -11.58 14.77 8.44
CA GLU A 281 -10.87 15.20 7.24
C GLU A 281 -10.69 14.05 6.23
N ASP A 282 -10.96 14.32 4.95
CA ASP A 282 -10.91 13.38 3.82
C ASP A 282 -11.95 12.25 3.82
N ILE A 283 -12.83 12.16 4.80
CA ILE A 283 -13.94 11.22 4.78
C ILE A 283 -14.94 11.65 3.69
N THR A 284 -15.26 10.71 2.80
CA THR A 284 -16.26 10.92 1.74
C THR A 284 -17.50 10.07 2.02
N ILE A 285 -18.67 10.67 1.92
CA ILE A 285 -19.94 9.96 1.92
C ILE A 285 -20.62 10.06 0.55
N ALA A 286 -21.29 8.99 0.14
CA ALA A 286 -22.14 8.97 -1.05
C ALA A 286 -23.61 9.04 -0.62
N VAL A 287 -24.34 10.06 -1.08
CA VAL A 287 -25.76 10.27 -0.75
C VAL A 287 -26.56 10.23 -2.05
N PRO A 288 -27.60 9.36 -2.15
CA PRO A 288 -28.46 9.32 -3.34
C PRO A 288 -29.15 10.67 -3.59
N LYS A 289 -29.15 11.13 -4.84
CA LYS A 289 -29.77 12.43 -5.23
C LYS A 289 -31.26 12.49 -5.04
N LYS A 290 -31.99 11.43 -5.19
CA LYS A 290 -33.48 11.25 -5.15
C LYS A 290 -34.26 12.35 -4.45
N GLY A 291 -34.50 13.47 -5.13
CA GLY A 291 -35.31 14.60 -4.59
C GLY A 291 -34.59 15.37 -3.45
N LEU A 292 -33.27 15.32 -3.40
CA LEU A 292 -32.45 16.03 -2.42
C LEU A 292 -31.55 17.05 -3.12
N SER A 293 -31.34 18.19 -2.48
CA SER A 293 -30.30 19.16 -2.82
C SER A 293 -29.36 19.36 -1.62
N VAL A 294 -28.07 19.51 -1.88
CA VAL A 294 -27.04 19.68 -0.84
C VAL A 294 -26.95 21.16 -0.47
N GLU A 295 -26.98 21.48 0.81
CA GLU A 295 -26.64 22.81 1.29
C GLU A 295 -25.12 23.05 1.19
N LYS A 296 -24.74 24.21 0.67
CA LYS A 296 -23.30 24.56 0.55
C LYS A 296 -22.66 24.68 1.92
N SER A 297 -21.53 24.06 2.10
CA SER A 297 -20.70 24.17 3.30
C SER A 297 -19.24 24.41 2.91
N PRO A 298 -18.52 25.32 3.62
CA PRO A 298 -17.10 25.54 3.35
C PRO A 298 -16.22 24.31 3.69
N TYR A 299 -16.78 23.36 4.41
CA TYR A 299 -16.10 22.14 4.85
C TYR A 299 -16.38 20.93 3.95
N LEU A 300 -17.11 21.11 2.84
CA LEU A 300 -17.51 20.03 1.96
C LEU A 300 -17.07 20.32 0.52
N LYS A 301 -16.21 19.46 -0.01
CA LYS A 301 -16.02 19.34 -1.46
C LYS A 301 -17.15 18.49 -2.01
N LEU A 302 -17.96 19.05 -2.90
CA LEU A 302 -19.05 18.35 -3.57
C LEU A 302 -18.60 17.89 -4.96
N GLU A 303 -18.71 16.61 -5.20
CA GLU A 303 -18.68 15.98 -6.52
C GLU A 303 -19.99 15.22 -6.74
N GLU A 304 -20.38 14.99 -7.98
CA GLU A 304 -21.63 14.31 -8.28
C GLU A 304 -21.58 13.52 -9.58
N ASP A 305 -22.36 12.45 -9.63
CA ASP A 305 -22.72 11.74 -10.85
C ASP A 305 -24.23 11.77 -11.08
N ASN A 306 -24.76 10.94 -11.97
CA ASN A 306 -26.19 10.90 -12.26
C ASN A 306 -27.05 10.47 -11.06
N ASN A 307 -26.51 9.72 -10.10
CA ASN A 307 -27.25 9.06 -9.04
C ASN A 307 -26.90 9.56 -7.63
N TYR A 308 -25.66 10.04 -7.42
CA TYR A 308 -25.13 10.34 -6.10
C TYR A 308 -24.48 11.70 -6.01
N TYR A 309 -24.56 12.31 -4.84
CA TYR A 309 -23.66 13.32 -4.34
C TYR A 309 -22.52 12.62 -3.61
N TYR A 310 -21.28 13.02 -3.86
CA TYR A 310 -20.08 12.61 -3.11
C TYR A 310 -19.57 13.82 -2.35
N LEU A 311 -19.65 13.74 -1.04
CA LEU A 311 -19.33 14.84 -0.13
C LEU A 311 -18.07 14.47 0.63
N THR A 312 -16.96 15.11 0.28
CA THR A 312 -15.67 14.91 0.97
C THR A 312 -15.46 16.04 1.98
N VAL A 313 -15.24 15.66 3.22
CA VAL A 313 -14.94 16.62 4.30
C VAL A 313 -13.55 17.19 4.10
N LYS A 314 -13.41 18.51 4.06
CA LYS A 314 -12.15 19.24 3.84
C LYS A 314 -11.99 20.40 4.79
N ASN A 315 -10.76 20.66 5.25
CA ASN A 315 -10.40 21.74 6.15
C ASN A 315 -11.24 21.74 7.45
N TYR A 316 -11.42 20.53 8.03
CA TYR A 316 -12.29 20.31 9.18
C TYR A 316 -11.60 19.49 10.27
N ASP A 317 -11.25 20.13 11.35
CA ASP A 317 -10.48 19.58 12.47
C ASP A 317 -11.32 18.90 13.56
N LYS A 318 -12.66 18.94 13.43
CA LYS A 318 -13.55 18.38 14.44
C LYS A 318 -13.89 16.92 14.18
N LYS A 319 -14.41 16.27 15.22
CA LYS A 319 -14.75 14.83 15.23
C LYS A 319 -16.21 14.56 14.87
N GLU A 320 -17.03 15.58 14.76
CA GLU A 320 -18.47 15.48 14.48
C GLU A 320 -18.87 16.53 13.46
N LEU A 321 -19.71 16.17 12.50
CA LEU A 321 -20.22 17.05 11.45
C LEU A 321 -21.68 16.69 11.12
N GLU A 322 -22.56 17.69 11.04
CA GLU A 322 -23.88 17.54 10.48
C GLU A 322 -23.95 18.14 9.06
N ILE A 323 -24.52 17.39 8.14
CA ILE A 323 -24.70 17.77 6.73
C ILE A 323 -26.20 17.81 6.44
N HIS A 324 -26.69 18.93 5.94
CA HIS A 324 -28.10 19.16 5.67
C HIS A 324 -28.42 19.10 4.19
N PHE A 325 -29.52 18.46 3.87
CA PHE A 325 -30.06 18.34 2.52
C PHE A 325 -31.53 18.82 2.53
N ALA A 326 -31.83 19.74 1.61
CA ALA A 326 -33.21 20.16 1.39
C ALA A 326 -33.93 19.18 0.45
N ARG A 327 -35.23 18.99 0.62
CA ARG A 327 -36.07 18.31 -0.36
C ARG A 327 -36.39 19.23 -1.52
N MET A 328 -36.26 18.72 -2.75
CA MET A 328 -36.67 19.43 -3.97
C MET A 328 -38.12 19.11 -4.33
#